data_9ecc34ba57d3b7abee51d7b632d1c885
#
_entry.id   9ecc34ba57d3b7abee51d7b632d1c885
#
_cell.length_a   1.000
_cell.length_b   1.000
_cell.length_c   1.000
_cell.angle_alpha   90.00
_cell.angle_beta   90.00
_cell.angle_gamma   90.00
#
_symmetry.space_group_name_H-M   'P 1'
#
loop_
_entity.id
_entity.type
_entity.pdbx_description
1 polymer ?
#
loop_
_entity_poly.entity_id
_entity_poly.type
_entity_poly.pdbx_seq_one_letter_code
_entity_poly.pdbx_strand_id
1 'polypeptide(L)'
;MEARVSQCAARLARQENEIRLLTAEIEHLKNSGCLGVSPSLEGLRDENAKLKYRLNFLRKSLQEERSKPEKSMTNINSCLQEIFGAAIQAAYPELENPPLVVTPSQQPKFGDYQCNSAMGITQILLKTKEQKVSPREIAEKITKHIPANECIEKVEIAGPGFINVHLRRDFVSKQLSSLLVNGVQPPAIGKRRKVVVDFSSPNIAKEMHVGHLRSTIIGESMCRLFEFAGYDVLRLNHLGDWGTQFGMLIAHLQDKFPDYLTVSPPIGDLQAFYKESKRRFDTEEEFKKRAYQCVVLLQSKTPDFIKAWELICDVSRKEFQKIYNCLDITLTERGESFYHDMMKDIVKEFEDKGFVQVDDGRKIVFVPGFPIPLTIMKSDGGYTYDTSDLAALKHRLCEEKADIIIYVVDSGQSGHLQTVFAAGQMIGWYDPKVTRVAHAAFGVVLGEDKKKFKTRSGDTVRLIDLLEEGLKRAMDKLKDKERDKVLTAEELKAAQTSVAFGCIKYADLSHNRLNDYVFSFDKMLDDRGNTAAYLLYAFTRISAFRG
;
A
#
# COMPACT_ATOMS: atom_id res chain seq x y z
N MET A 1 10.49 0.17 -13.12
CA MET A 1 11.09 1.22 -13.97
C MET A 1 10.49 2.58 -13.67
N GLU A 2 9.17 2.68 -13.53
CA GLU A 2 8.44 3.95 -13.27
C GLU A 2 8.69 4.57 -11.90
N ALA A 3 8.85 3.81 -10.83
CA ALA A 3 9.22 4.35 -9.51
C ALA A 3 10.58 5.08 -9.55
N ARG A 4 11.53 4.56 -10.34
CA ARG A 4 12.79 5.26 -10.63
C ARG A 4 12.56 6.52 -11.47
N VAL A 5 11.60 6.49 -12.38
CA VAL A 5 11.22 7.65 -13.20
C VAL A 5 10.54 8.72 -12.35
N SER A 6 9.64 8.34 -11.44
CA SER A 6 8.98 9.26 -10.50
C SER A 6 9.97 9.89 -9.51
N GLN A 7 10.90 9.09 -8.99
CA GLN A 7 11.97 9.59 -8.12
C GLN A 7 12.94 10.50 -8.88
N CYS A 8 13.25 10.17 -10.14
CA CYS A 8 14.00 11.05 -11.03
C CYS A 8 13.22 12.34 -11.32
N ALA A 9 11.92 12.29 -11.56
CA ALA A 9 11.09 13.46 -11.81
C ALA A 9 11.03 14.41 -10.59
N ALA A 10 10.89 13.87 -9.37
CA ALA A 10 10.92 14.66 -8.15
C ALA A 10 12.29 15.29 -7.87
N ARG A 11 13.37 14.54 -8.16
CA ARG A 11 14.74 15.05 -8.08
C ARG A 11 15.02 16.11 -9.14
N LEU A 12 14.48 15.93 -10.33
CA LEU A 12 14.50 16.89 -11.42
C LEU A 12 13.83 18.21 -11.04
N ALA A 13 12.62 18.16 -10.48
CA ALA A 13 11.87 19.35 -10.07
C ALA A 13 12.60 20.17 -8.98
N ARG A 14 13.29 19.49 -8.04
CA ARG A 14 14.15 20.15 -7.05
C ARG A 14 15.35 20.83 -7.71
N GLN A 15 16.03 20.16 -8.63
CA GLN A 15 17.17 20.72 -9.35
C GLN A 15 16.75 21.88 -10.27
N GLU A 16 15.58 21.84 -10.87
CA GLU A 16 15.04 22.96 -11.66
C GLU A 16 14.80 24.21 -10.81
N ASN A 17 14.26 24.01 -9.60
CA ASN A 17 14.03 25.14 -8.70
C ASN A 17 15.35 25.76 -8.21
N GLU A 18 16.34 24.92 -7.93
CA GLU A 18 17.67 25.35 -7.52
C GLU A 18 18.42 26.06 -8.67
N ILE A 19 18.32 25.55 -9.90
CA ILE A 19 18.84 26.20 -11.10
C ILE A 19 18.17 27.55 -11.33
N ARG A 20 16.85 27.68 -11.10
CA ARG A 20 16.13 28.95 -11.26
C ARG A 20 16.58 29.99 -10.24
N LEU A 21 16.76 29.58 -8.97
CA LEU A 21 17.27 30.45 -7.93
C LEU A 21 18.70 30.91 -8.19
N LEU A 22 19.59 29.99 -8.54
CA LEU A 22 20.99 30.31 -8.89
C LEU A 22 21.09 31.18 -10.14
N THR A 23 20.22 30.97 -11.13
CA THR A 23 20.19 31.79 -12.35
C THR A 23 19.75 33.24 -12.05
N ALA A 24 18.74 33.41 -11.17
CA ALA A 24 18.30 34.73 -10.71
C ALA A 24 19.40 35.45 -9.91
N GLU A 25 20.13 34.71 -9.07
CA GLU A 25 21.23 35.24 -8.29
C GLU A 25 22.44 35.65 -9.17
N ILE A 26 22.73 34.86 -10.19
CA ILE A 26 23.74 35.18 -11.22
C ILE A 26 23.35 36.42 -12.04
N GLU A 27 22.07 36.59 -12.40
CA GLU A 27 21.57 37.78 -13.07
C GLU A 27 21.66 39.03 -12.18
N HIS A 28 21.32 38.88 -10.90
CA HIS A 28 21.46 39.97 -9.91
C HIS A 28 22.93 40.38 -9.73
N LEU A 29 23.86 39.39 -9.66
CA LEU A 29 25.31 39.65 -9.56
C LEU A 29 25.90 40.31 -10.84
N LYS A 30 25.37 39.98 -12.02
CA LYS A 30 25.76 40.63 -13.28
C LYS A 30 25.30 42.06 -13.37
N ASN A 31 24.10 42.35 -12.86
CA ASN A 31 23.51 43.70 -12.90
C ASN A 31 24.10 44.65 -11.83
N SER A 32 24.79 44.10 -10.82
CA SER A 32 25.44 44.88 -9.75
C SER A 32 26.90 45.28 -10.09
N GLY A 33 27.37 45.08 -11.30
CA GLY A 33 28.59 45.73 -11.82
C GLY A 33 29.91 45.29 -11.22
N CYS A 34 29.97 44.14 -10.53
CA CYS A 34 31.20 43.64 -9.92
C CYS A 34 31.72 42.35 -10.58
N LEU A 35 32.85 42.46 -11.26
CA LEU A 35 33.91 41.46 -11.40
C LEU A 35 33.79 40.40 -12.50
N GLY A 36 34.94 40.17 -13.14
CA GLY A 36 35.22 39.09 -14.09
C GLY A 36 34.86 37.72 -13.53
N VAL A 37 34.32 36.87 -14.40
CA VAL A 37 33.83 35.54 -14.07
C VAL A 37 34.97 34.71 -13.45
N SER A 38 34.82 34.25 -12.24
CA SER A 38 35.75 33.34 -11.59
C SER A 38 35.82 32.00 -12.35
N PRO A 39 36.98 31.33 -12.48
CA PRO A 39 37.09 30.02 -13.12
C PRO A 39 36.14 28.95 -12.53
N SER A 40 35.78 29.05 -11.28
CA SER A 40 34.81 28.18 -10.64
C SER A 40 33.36 28.43 -11.15
N LEU A 41 33.03 29.67 -11.51
CA LEU A 41 31.74 30.07 -12.09
C LEU A 41 31.61 29.61 -13.56
N GLU A 42 32.69 29.56 -14.31
CA GLU A 42 32.71 28.97 -15.65
C GLU A 42 32.49 27.47 -15.63
N GLY A 43 33.16 26.75 -14.72
CA GLY A 43 32.91 25.32 -14.50
C GLY A 43 31.45 24.99 -14.14
N LEU A 44 30.86 25.79 -13.26
CA LEU A 44 29.43 25.67 -12.88
C LEU A 44 28.48 26.00 -14.04
N ARG A 45 28.83 26.95 -14.92
CA ARG A 45 28.08 27.26 -16.15
C ARG A 45 28.06 26.09 -17.13
N ASP A 46 29.21 25.48 -17.35
CA ASP A 46 29.35 24.33 -18.24
C ASP A 46 28.60 23.11 -17.71
N GLU A 47 28.67 22.87 -16.41
CA GLU A 47 27.93 21.79 -15.78
C GLU A 47 26.41 22.02 -15.85
N ASN A 48 25.98 23.27 -15.64
CA ASN A 48 24.59 23.68 -15.78
C ASN A 48 24.07 23.54 -17.22
N ALA A 49 24.90 23.86 -18.21
CA ALA A 49 24.58 23.67 -19.63
C ALA A 49 24.45 22.18 -19.99
N LYS A 50 25.34 21.32 -19.47
CA LYS A 50 25.28 19.86 -19.64
C LYS A 50 24.06 19.27 -18.97
N LEU A 51 23.72 19.72 -17.75
CA LEU A 51 22.53 19.28 -17.02
C LEU A 51 21.24 19.71 -17.73
N LYS A 52 21.15 20.94 -18.23
CA LYS A 52 20.02 21.42 -19.03
C LYS A 52 19.83 20.60 -20.32
N TYR A 53 20.89 20.26 -21.00
CA TYR A 53 20.83 19.41 -22.20
C TYR A 53 20.30 18.00 -21.85
N ARG A 54 20.86 17.36 -20.81
CA ARG A 54 20.38 16.05 -20.31
C ARG A 54 18.91 16.09 -19.91
N LEU A 55 18.50 17.15 -19.26
CA LEU A 55 17.12 17.38 -18.82
C LEU A 55 16.15 17.45 -20.00
N ASN A 56 16.52 18.22 -21.05
CA ASN A 56 15.71 18.32 -22.25
C ASN A 56 15.62 17.00 -23.01
N PHE A 57 16.72 16.25 -23.06
CA PHE A 57 16.73 14.91 -23.67
C PHE A 57 15.81 13.94 -22.90
N LEU A 58 15.91 13.91 -21.57
CA LEU A 58 15.04 13.07 -20.73
C LEU A 58 13.57 13.46 -20.84
N ARG A 59 13.26 14.76 -20.91
CA ARG A 59 11.88 15.24 -21.14
C ARG A 59 11.34 14.76 -22.48
N LYS A 60 12.13 14.86 -23.52
CA LYS A 60 11.72 14.41 -24.85
C LYS A 60 11.50 12.90 -24.88
N SER A 61 12.41 12.12 -24.31
CA SER A 61 12.27 10.66 -24.20
C SER A 61 11.06 10.25 -23.36
N LEU A 62 10.77 10.98 -22.26
CA LEU A 62 9.58 10.74 -21.44
C LEU A 62 8.30 11.08 -22.20
N GLN A 63 8.31 12.13 -23.02
CA GLN A 63 7.16 12.53 -23.84
C GLN A 63 6.92 11.52 -24.97
N GLU A 64 8.00 11.03 -25.59
CA GLU A 64 7.94 9.98 -26.61
C GLU A 64 7.42 8.66 -26.00
N GLU A 65 7.86 8.28 -24.81
CA GLU A 65 7.37 7.08 -24.11
C GLU A 65 5.89 7.21 -23.71
N ARG A 66 5.47 8.40 -23.26
CA ARG A 66 4.06 8.69 -22.93
C ARG A 66 3.14 8.74 -24.17
N SER A 67 3.68 9.00 -25.34
CA SER A 67 2.90 9.02 -26.60
C SER A 67 2.77 7.65 -27.26
N LYS A 68 3.50 6.63 -26.77
CA LYS A 68 3.33 5.27 -27.28
C LYS A 68 1.97 4.74 -26.86
N PRO A 69 1.23 4.07 -27.75
CA PRO A 69 -0.03 3.42 -27.37
C PRO A 69 0.25 2.42 -26.24
N GLU A 70 -0.53 2.50 -25.17
CA GLU A 70 -0.42 1.56 -24.06
C GLU A 70 -0.58 0.14 -24.59
N LYS A 71 0.49 -0.67 -24.47
CA LYS A 71 0.42 -2.08 -24.77
C LYS A 71 -0.37 -2.73 -23.63
N SER A 72 -1.59 -3.13 -23.91
CA SER A 72 -2.46 -3.77 -22.94
C SER A 72 -2.90 -5.15 -23.43
N MET A 73 -3.10 -6.08 -22.51
CA MET A 73 -3.74 -7.35 -22.83
C MET A 73 -5.25 -7.22 -22.80
N THR A 74 -5.91 -7.88 -23.75
CA THR A 74 -7.37 -7.96 -23.76
C THR A 74 -7.85 -8.79 -22.57
N ASN A 75 -8.66 -8.21 -21.70
CA ASN A 75 -9.37 -8.97 -20.68
C ASN A 75 -10.58 -9.65 -21.32
N ILE A 76 -10.42 -10.94 -21.65
CA ILE A 76 -11.46 -11.72 -22.33
C ILE A 76 -12.76 -11.73 -21.53
N ASN A 77 -12.70 -11.85 -20.20
CA ASN A 77 -13.90 -11.85 -19.37
C ASN A 77 -14.65 -10.51 -19.43
N SER A 78 -13.93 -9.38 -19.38
CA SER A 78 -14.54 -8.05 -19.52
C SER A 78 -15.15 -7.86 -20.93
N CYS A 79 -14.45 -8.29 -21.97
CA CYS A 79 -14.95 -8.25 -23.35
C CYS A 79 -16.26 -9.04 -23.49
N LEU A 80 -16.31 -10.25 -22.92
CA LEU A 80 -17.54 -11.06 -22.92
C LEU A 80 -18.65 -10.41 -22.07
N GLN A 81 -18.31 -9.80 -20.93
CA GLN A 81 -19.28 -9.07 -20.12
C GLN A 81 -19.89 -7.88 -20.89
N GLU A 82 -19.10 -7.14 -21.66
CA GLU A 82 -19.60 -6.06 -22.51
C GLU A 82 -20.55 -6.59 -23.59
N ILE A 83 -20.16 -7.68 -24.26
CA ILE A 83 -20.99 -8.33 -25.31
C ILE A 83 -22.31 -8.84 -24.72
N PHE A 84 -22.29 -9.58 -23.63
CA PHE A 84 -23.49 -10.10 -22.99
C PHE A 84 -24.31 -9.01 -22.30
N GLY A 85 -23.67 -7.97 -21.76
CA GLY A 85 -24.35 -6.80 -21.21
C GLY A 85 -25.17 -6.08 -22.29
N ALA A 86 -24.59 -5.83 -23.46
CA ALA A 86 -25.30 -5.27 -24.60
C ALA A 86 -26.45 -6.18 -25.09
N ALA A 87 -26.20 -7.49 -25.13
CA ALA A 87 -27.22 -8.47 -25.54
C ALA A 87 -28.40 -8.51 -24.54
N ILE A 88 -28.13 -8.49 -23.25
CA ILE A 88 -29.17 -8.47 -22.21
C ILE A 88 -29.95 -7.17 -22.24
N GLN A 89 -29.27 -6.03 -22.39
CA GLN A 89 -29.94 -4.74 -22.50
C GLN A 89 -30.83 -4.63 -23.75
N ALA A 90 -30.38 -5.19 -24.86
CA ALA A 90 -31.21 -5.25 -26.10
C ALA A 90 -32.41 -6.21 -25.98
N ALA A 91 -32.22 -7.34 -25.28
CA ALA A 91 -33.28 -8.32 -25.04
C ALA A 91 -34.34 -7.84 -24.01
N TYR A 92 -33.88 -7.10 -22.98
CA TYR A 92 -34.68 -6.64 -21.85
C TYR A 92 -34.41 -5.17 -21.53
N PRO A 93 -34.75 -4.22 -22.41
CA PRO A 93 -34.47 -2.79 -22.22
C PRO A 93 -35.16 -2.17 -21.01
N GLU A 94 -36.18 -2.84 -20.50
CA GLU A 94 -36.95 -2.43 -19.32
C GLU A 94 -36.30 -2.75 -17.98
N LEU A 95 -35.20 -3.50 -17.96
CA LEU A 95 -34.48 -3.82 -16.73
C LEU A 95 -33.36 -2.79 -16.49
N GLU A 96 -33.45 -2.02 -15.41
CA GLU A 96 -32.47 -0.98 -15.10
C GLU A 96 -31.06 -1.55 -14.79
N ASN A 97 -30.96 -2.66 -14.06
CA ASN A 97 -29.69 -3.29 -13.67
C ASN A 97 -29.81 -4.82 -13.71
N PRO A 98 -29.89 -5.42 -14.91
CA PRO A 98 -29.98 -6.86 -15.03
C PRO A 98 -28.69 -7.55 -14.52
N PRO A 99 -28.80 -8.71 -13.85
CA PRO A 99 -27.63 -9.44 -13.39
C PRO A 99 -26.80 -9.91 -14.59
N LEU A 100 -25.51 -9.55 -14.59
CA LEU A 100 -24.53 -9.94 -15.60
C LEU A 100 -23.50 -10.88 -14.96
N VAL A 101 -23.60 -12.17 -15.24
CA VAL A 101 -22.74 -13.21 -14.67
C VAL A 101 -22.08 -13.99 -15.80
N VAL A 102 -20.82 -13.66 -16.09
CA VAL A 102 -19.96 -14.38 -17.05
C VAL A 102 -18.74 -14.89 -16.30
N THR A 103 -18.50 -16.19 -16.37
CA THR A 103 -17.40 -16.86 -15.67
C THR A 103 -16.68 -17.86 -16.59
N PRO A 104 -15.39 -18.13 -16.39
CA PRO A 104 -14.71 -19.24 -17.05
C PRO A 104 -15.43 -20.56 -16.79
N SER A 105 -15.49 -21.41 -17.81
CA SER A 105 -16.10 -22.75 -17.68
C SER A 105 -15.20 -23.64 -16.82
N GLN A 106 -15.82 -24.43 -15.93
CA GLN A 106 -15.06 -25.38 -15.09
C GLN A 106 -14.73 -26.69 -15.81
N GLN A 107 -15.42 -26.99 -16.92
CA GLN A 107 -15.24 -28.21 -17.68
C GLN A 107 -15.16 -27.91 -19.18
N PRO A 108 -14.16 -28.45 -19.89
CA PRO A 108 -13.96 -28.17 -21.33
C PRO A 108 -15.18 -28.50 -22.22
N LYS A 109 -15.99 -29.47 -21.82
CA LYS A 109 -17.21 -29.85 -22.56
C LYS A 109 -18.28 -28.75 -22.60
N PHE A 110 -18.19 -27.75 -21.71
CA PHE A 110 -19.11 -26.62 -21.65
C PHE A 110 -18.53 -25.35 -22.28
N GLY A 111 -17.50 -25.48 -23.11
CA GLY A 111 -16.83 -24.35 -23.75
C GLY A 111 -15.79 -23.66 -22.85
N ASP A 112 -15.39 -22.47 -23.25
CA ASP A 112 -14.35 -21.68 -22.57
C ASP A 112 -14.92 -20.82 -21.45
N TYR A 113 -16.11 -20.24 -21.66
CA TYR A 113 -16.84 -19.42 -20.69
C TYR A 113 -18.30 -19.81 -20.61
N GLN A 114 -18.99 -19.33 -19.57
CA GLN A 114 -20.40 -19.56 -19.33
C GLN A 114 -21.07 -18.28 -18.83
N CYS A 115 -22.18 -17.88 -19.49
CA CYS A 115 -23.05 -16.81 -19.00
C CYS A 115 -24.25 -17.39 -18.27
N ASN A 116 -24.40 -17.05 -16.99
CA ASN A 116 -25.40 -17.58 -16.08
C ASN A 116 -26.47 -16.55 -15.69
N SER A 117 -26.60 -15.46 -16.46
CA SER A 117 -27.49 -14.34 -16.18
C SER A 117 -28.97 -14.69 -16.26
N ALA A 118 -29.35 -15.67 -17.09
CA ALA A 118 -30.75 -16.02 -17.37
C ALA A 118 -31.55 -16.39 -16.11
N MET A 119 -30.96 -17.13 -15.18
CA MET A 119 -31.64 -17.52 -13.92
C MET A 119 -31.94 -16.31 -13.04
N GLY A 120 -30.99 -15.38 -12.92
CA GLY A 120 -31.17 -14.14 -12.15
C GLY A 120 -32.25 -13.24 -12.77
N ILE A 121 -32.27 -13.13 -14.10
CA ILE A 121 -33.30 -12.36 -14.83
C ILE A 121 -34.67 -12.98 -14.64
N THR A 122 -34.79 -14.33 -14.70
CA THR A 122 -36.06 -15.03 -14.38
C THR A 122 -36.63 -14.62 -13.03
N GLN A 123 -35.79 -14.58 -12.01
CA GLN A 123 -36.24 -14.21 -10.65
C GLN A 123 -36.70 -12.76 -10.56
N ILE A 124 -36.06 -11.85 -11.30
CA ILE A 124 -36.45 -10.44 -11.35
C ILE A 124 -37.80 -10.30 -12.07
N LEU A 125 -37.95 -10.90 -13.26
CA LEU A 125 -39.21 -10.84 -14.02
C LEU A 125 -40.38 -11.46 -13.25
N LEU A 126 -40.15 -12.54 -12.52
CA LEU A 126 -41.19 -13.15 -11.71
C LEU A 126 -41.63 -12.23 -10.54
N LYS A 127 -40.68 -11.51 -9.91
CA LYS A 127 -40.96 -10.60 -8.79
C LYS A 127 -41.60 -9.28 -9.22
N THR A 128 -41.15 -8.72 -10.36
CA THR A 128 -41.54 -7.37 -10.78
C THR A 128 -42.73 -7.34 -11.74
N LYS A 129 -42.94 -8.38 -12.53
CA LYS A 129 -43.96 -8.41 -13.59
C LYS A 129 -44.90 -9.61 -13.53
N GLU A 130 -44.79 -10.48 -12.52
CA GLU A 130 -45.52 -11.75 -12.40
C GLU A 130 -45.44 -12.65 -13.66
N GLN A 131 -44.42 -12.41 -14.50
CA GLN A 131 -44.22 -13.17 -15.74
C GLN A 131 -43.49 -14.47 -15.45
N LYS A 132 -44.11 -15.60 -15.67
CA LYS A 132 -43.49 -16.93 -15.62
C LYS A 132 -42.78 -17.23 -16.95
N VAL A 133 -41.55 -16.75 -17.11
CA VAL A 133 -40.70 -17.07 -18.25
C VAL A 133 -39.64 -18.06 -17.82
N SER A 134 -39.40 -19.11 -18.59
CA SER A 134 -38.36 -20.07 -18.23
C SER A 134 -36.96 -19.48 -18.41
N PRO A 135 -35.97 -19.85 -17.59
CA PRO A 135 -34.60 -19.37 -17.79
C PRO A 135 -34.04 -19.73 -19.17
N ARG A 136 -34.52 -20.83 -19.77
CA ARG A 136 -34.13 -21.25 -21.11
C ARG A 136 -34.62 -20.30 -22.20
N GLU A 137 -35.86 -19.86 -22.14
CA GLU A 137 -36.42 -18.85 -23.05
C GLU A 137 -35.67 -17.52 -22.92
N ILE A 138 -35.29 -17.14 -21.72
CA ILE A 138 -34.46 -15.95 -21.47
C ILE A 138 -33.10 -16.11 -22.13
N ALA A 139 -32.44 -17.25 -21.95
CA ALA A 139 -31.16 -17.55 -22.57
C ALA A 139 -31.28 -17.51 -24.13
N GLU A 140 -32.35 -18.07 -24.71
CA GLU A 140 -32.61 -18.03 -26.14
C GLU A 140 -32.82 -16.60 -26.63
N LYS A 141 -33.52 -15.78 -25.88
CA LYS A 141 -33.71 -14.37 -26.22
C LYS A 141 -32.40 -13.59 -26.16
N ILE A 142 -31.56 -13.79 -25.11
CA ILE A 142 -30.26 -13.15 -24.99
C ILE A 142 -29.36 -13.54 -26.18
N THR A 143 -29.26 -14.83 -26.48
CA THR A 143 -28.38 -15.31 -27.57
C THR A 143 -28.74 -14.73 -28.94
N LYS A 144 -30.02 -14.47 -29.22
CA LYS A 144 -30.50 -13.81 -30.47
C LYS A 144 -30.06 -12.34 -30.58
N HIS A 145 -29.75 -11.70 -29.46
CA HIS A 145 -29.34 -10.28 -29.42
C HIS A 145 -27.82 -10.10 -29.21
N ILE A 146 -27.03 -11.18 -29.26
CA ILE A 146 -25.57 -11.05 -29.21
C ILE A 146 -25.10 -10.27 -30.44
N PRO A 147 -24.40 -9.12 -30.25
CA PRO A 147 -23.89 -8.34 -31.35
C PRO A 147 -22.77 -9.09 -32.10
N ALA A 148 -22.56 -8.74 -33.37
CA ALA A 148 -21.42 -9.24 -34.13
C ALA A 148 -20.12 -8.91 -33.39
N ASN A 149 -19.23 -9.88 -33.19
CA ASN A 149 -18.01 -9.74 -32.44
C ASN A 149 -16.89 -10.66 -32.97
N GLU A 150 -15.67 -10.36 -32.60
CA GLU A 150 -14.47 -11.12 -33.00
C GLU A 150 -14.10 -12.26 -32.03
N CYS A 151 -14.72 -12.31 -30.84
CA CYS A 151 -14.32 -13.19 -29.75
C CYS A 151 -15.04 -14.54 -29.79
N ILE A 152 -16.35 -14.54 -30.08
CA ILE A 152 -17.23 -15.71 -29.94
C ILE A 152 -17.35 -16.46 -31.27
N GLU A 153 -17.05 -17.74 -31.26
CA GLU A 153 -17.27 -18.65 -32.38
C GLU A 153 -18.72 -19.15 -32.40
N LYS A 154 -19.18 -19.66 -31.26
CA LYS A 154 -20.53 -20.18 -31.07
C LYS A 154 -20.97 -20.08 -29.60
N VAL A 155 -22.27 -20.08 -29.41
CA VAL A 155 -22.93 -20.23 -28.12
C VAL A 155 -23.86 -21.43 -28.11
N GLU A 156 -23.94 -22.12 -26.97
CA GLU A 156 -24.82 -23.29 -26.81
C GLU A 156 -25.60 -23.17 -25.50
N ILE A 157 -26.91 -23.38 -25.56
CA ILE A 157 -27.75 -23.31 -24.35
C ILE A 157 -27.85 -24.70 -23.75
N ALA A 158 -27.43 -24.82 -22.50
CA ALA A 158 -27.41 -26.08 -21.74
C ALA A 158 -28.30 -26.00 -20.49
N GLY A 159 -28.86 -27.11 -20.09
CA GLY A 159 -29.65 -27.23 -18.86
C GLY A 159 -30.79 -26.22 -18.76
N PRO A 160 -30.99 -25.61 -17.59
CA PRO A 160 -32.09 -24.69 -17.35
C PRO A 160 -31.92 -23.29 -17.93
N GLY A 161 -30.81 -22.99 -18.64
CA GLY A 161 -30.57 -21.65 -19.22
C GLY A 161 -29.13 -21.18 -19.09
N PHE A 162 -28.17 -22.09 -18.95
CA PHE A 162 -26.74 -21.78 -19.06
C PHE A 162 -26.37 -21.52 -20.51
N ILE A 163 -25.68 -20.41 -20.78
CA ILE A 163 -25.17 -20.10 -22.11
C ILE A 163 -23.68 -20.39 -22.13
N ASN A 164 -23.31 -21.50 -22.74
CA ASN A 164 -21.91 -21.91 -22.95
C ASN A 164 -21.32 -21.14 -24.12
N VAL A 165 -20.11 -20.62 -23.95
CA VAL A 165 -19.42 -19.77 -24.92
C VAL A 165 -18.16 -20.45 -25.40
N HIS A 166 -18.00 -20.59 -26.71
CA HIS A 166 -16.79 -21.06 -27.35
C HIS A 166 -16.09 -19.89 -28.04
N LEU A 167 -14.82 -19.68 -27.70
CA LEU A 167 -14.01 -18.60 -28.29
C LEU A 167 -13.50 -19.01 -29.68
N ARG A 168 -13.36 -18.01 -30.55
CA ARG A 168 -12.77 -18.21 -31.88
C ARG A 168 -11.29 -18.55 -31.75
N ARG A 169 -10.84 -19.59 -32.46
CA ARG A 169 -9.44 -20.03 -32.42
C ARG A 169 -8.48 -18.97 -32.95
N ASP A 170 -8.85 -18.23 -34.00
CA ASP A 170 -8.06 -17.12 -34.55
C ASP A 170 -7.90 -15.99 -33.54
N PHE A 171 -8.95 -15.65 -32.80
CA PHE A 171 -8.90 -14.68 -31.72
C PHE A 171 -7.93 -15.12 -30.61
N VAL A 172 -8.06 -16.37 -30.11
CA VAL A 172 -7.17 -16.93 -29.08
C VAL A 172 -5.71 -16.96 -29.57
N SER A 173 -5.48 -17.41 -30.81
CA SER A 173 -4.14 -17.43 -31.40
C SER A 173 -3.51 -16.04 -31.49
N LYS A 174 -4.30 -15.01 -31.85
CA LYS A 174 -3.85 -13.63 -31.89
C LYS A 174 -3.45 -13.12 -30.48
N GLN A 175 -4.24 -13.43 -29.46
CA GLN A 175 -3.91 -13.08 -28.07
C GLN A 175 -2.63 -13.78 -27.59
N LEU A 176 -2.47 -15.07 -27.87
CA LEU A 176 -1.27 -15.84 -27.54
C LEU A 176 -0.03 -15.32 -28.28
N SER A 177 -0.15 -14.99 -29.56
CA SER A 177 0.95 -14.38 -30.32
C SER A 177 1.37 -13.03 -29.74
N SER A 178 0.40 -12.21 -29.35
CA SER A 178 0.69 -10.94 -28.66
C SER A 178 1.41 -11.14 -27.33
N LEU A 179 0.99 -12.14 -26.57
CA LEU A 179 1.66 -12.53 -25.31
C LEU A 179 3.12 -12.97 -25.54
N LEU A 180 3.37 -13.78 -26.57
CA LEU A 180 4.72 -14.27 -26.89
C LEU A 180 5.66 -13.14 -27.36
N VAL A 181 5.14 -12.18 -28.13
CA VAL A 181 5.93 -11.07 -28.66
C VAL A 181 6.15 -9.95 -27.64
N ASN A 182 5.10 -9.58 -26.91
CA ASN A 182 5.10 -8.41 -26.03
C ASN A 182 5.31 -8.76 -24.55
N GLY A 183 5.30 -10.05 -24.17
CA GLY A 183 5.25 -10.49 -22.79
C GLY A 183 3.89 -10.23 -22.14
N VAL A 184 3.80 -10.52 -20.85
CA VAL A 184 2.59 -10.24 -20.06
C VAL A 184 2.44 -8.74 -19.89
N GLN A 185 1.32 -8.20 -20.36
CA GLN A 185 0.98 -6.79 -20.23
C GLN A 185 -0.25 -6.63 -19.32
N PRO A 186 -0.38 -5.53 -18.58
CA PRO A 186 -1.60 -5.27 -17.82
C PRO A 186 -2.79 -5.01 -18.74
N PRO A 187 -4.02 -5.23 -18.26
CA PRO A 187 -5.21 -4.76 -18.97
C PRO A 187 -5.21 -3.23 -19.04
N ALA A 188 -5.87 -2.67 -20.07
CA ALA A 188 -6.03 -1.22 -20.18
C ALA A 188 -6.90 -0.71 -19.02
N ILE A 189 -6.39 0.25 -18.26
CA ILE A 189 -7.11 0.88 -17.13
C ILE A 189 -7.80 2.20 -17.51
N GLY A 190 -7.66 2.64 -18.76
CA GLY A 190 -8.13 3.95 -19.20
C GLY A 190 -7.32 5.09 -18.58
N LYS A 191 -7.98 5.99 -17.82
CA LYS A 191 -7.27 7.10 -17.17
C LYS A 191 -6.38 6.58 -16.04
N ARG A 192 -5.10 6.97 -16.05
CA ARG A 192 -4.17 6.72 -14.95
C ARG A 192 -4.69 7.38 -13.68
N ARG A 193 -4.86 6.58 -12.62
CA ARG A 193 -5.38 7.01 -11.32
C ARG A 193 -4.28 6.94 -10.27
N LYS A 194 -4.36 7.81 -9.27
CA LYS A 194 -3.44 7.79 -8.13
C LYS A 194 -3.98 6.89 -7.02
N VAL A 195 -3.15 5.97 -6.57
CA VAL A 195 -3.44 5.05 -5.47
C VAL A 195 -2.50 5.38 -4.31
N VAL A 196 -3.05 5.61 -3.14
CA VAL A 196 -2.30 5.76 -1.90
C VAL A 196 -2.52 4.49 -1.07
N VAL A 197 -1.43 3.83 -0.70
CA VAL A 197 -1.47 2.65 0.18
C VAL A 197 -0.70 2.97 1.45
N ASP A 198 -1.41 2.97 2.57
CA ASP A 198 -0.86 3.17 3.92
C ASP A 198 -0.63 1.81 4.56
N PHE A 199 0.62 1.48 4.86
CA PHE A 199 0.97 0.19 5.40
C PHE A 199 2.28 0.22 6.20
N SER A 200 2.52 -0.85 6.97
CA SER A 200 3.61 -1.03 7.94
C SER A 200 3.39 -0.21 9.21
N SER A 201 3.56 1.09 9.17
CA SER A 201 3.18 2.09 10.17
C SER A 201 3.56 1.74 11.63
N PRO A 202 4.85 1.39 11.90
CA PRO A 202 5.31 1.08 13.25
C PRO A 202 5.42 2.34 14.12
N ASN A 203 5.33 2.15 15.43
CA ASN A 203 5.58 3.21 16.40
C ASN A 203 7.09 3.38 16.65
N ILE A 204 7.54 4.63 16.70
CA ILE A 204 8.90 4.96 17.13
C ILE A 204 9.15 4.45 18.54
N ALA A 205 10.40 4.06 18.81
CA ALA A 205 10.87 3.46 20.07
C ALA A 205 10.24 2.11 20.44
N LYS A 206 9.52 1.49 19.49
CA LYS A 206 9.03 0.11 19.63
C LYS A 206 9.58 -0.74 18.49
N GLU A 207 9.90 -1.98 18.80
CA GLU A 207 10.35 -2.92 17.77
C GLU A 207 9.18 -3.38 16.89
N MET A 208 9.48 -3.61 15.62
CA MET A 208 8.52 -4.26 14.73
C MET A 208 8.33 -5.71 15.14
N HIS A 209 7.10 -6.16 15.15
CA HIS A 209 6.71 -7.52 15.47
C HIS A 209 5.96 -8.18 14.30
N VAL A 210 5.63 -9.45 14.47
CA VAL A 210 4.98 -10.27 13.44
C VAL A 210 3.67 -9.67 12.88
N GLY A 211 2.97 -8.84 13.64
CA GLY A 211 1.79 -8.10 13.13
C GLY A 211 2.16 -7.08 12.05
N HIS A 212 3.31 -6.41 12.18
CA HIS A 212 3.82 -5.50 11.15
C HIS A 212 4.23 -6.25 9.88
N LEU A 213 4.65 -7.52 9.99
CA LEU A 213 4.98 -8.35 8.83
C LEU A 213 3.80 -8.43 7.85
N ARG A 214 2.59 -8.75 8.35
CA ARG A 214 1.40 -8.87 7.52
C ARG A 214 1.06 -7.57 6.81
N SER A 215 0.99 -6.46 7.56
CA SER A 215 0.74 -5.15 6.97
C SER A 215 1.76 -4.83 5.87
N THR A 216 3.05 -5.04 6.15
CA THR A 216 4.14 -4.71 5.24
C THR A 216 4.10 -5.55 3.95
N ILE A 217 3.92 -6.87 4.06
CA ILE A 217 3.90 -7.78 2.89
C ILE A 217 2.65 -7.57 2.05
N ILE A 218 1.48 -7.48 2.69
CA ILE A 218 0.21 -7.28 1.99
C ILE A 218 0.20 -5.91 1.28
N GLY A 219 0.63 -4.85 1.99
CA GLY A 219 0.68 -3.49 1.43
C GLY A 219 1.60 -3.40 0.22
N GLU A 220 2.83 -3.93 0.32
CA GLU A 220 3.77 -3.95 -0.80
C GLU A 220 3.27 -4.77 -1.99
N SER A 221 2.65 -5.93 -1.73
CA SER A 221 2.04 -6.75 -2.77
C SER A 221 0.94 -6.00 -3.54
N MET A 222 0.09 -5.27 -2.82
CA MET A 222 -0.93 -4.40 -3.43
C MET A 222 -0.29 -3.29 -4.26
N CYS A 223 0.75 -2.63 -3.74
CA CYS A 223 1.45 -1.57 -4.47
C CYS A 223 2.03 -2.08 -5.80
N ARG A 224 2.74 -3.23 -5.77
CA ARG A 224 3.31 -3.84 -6.97
C ARG A 224 2.25 -4.24 -7.98
N LEU A 225 1.09 -4.74 -7.51
CA LEU A 225 -0.03 -5.09 -8.37
C LEU A 225 -0.63 -3.85 -9.05
N PHE A 226 -0.84 -2.77 -8.30
CA PHE A 226 -1.33 -1.52 -8.87
C PHE A 226 -0.33 -0.88 -9.85
N GLU A 227 0.98 -0.91 -9.53
CA GLU A 227 2.03 -0.45 -10.45
C GLU A 227 2.06 -1.27 -11.74
N PHE A 228 1.99 -2.60 -11.62
CA PHE A 228 1.89 -3.47 -12.78
C PHE A 228 0.66 -3.15 -13.63
N ALA A 229 -0.46 -2.83 -12.99
CA ALA A 229 -1.69 -2.42 -13.68
C ALA A 229 -1.64 -0.99 -14.25
N GLY A 230 -0.54 -0.23 -14.05
CA GLY A 230 -0.34 1.10 -14.64
C GLY A 230 -0.82 2.27 -13.78
N TYR A 231 -1.19 2.04 -12.53
CA TYR A 231 -1.56 3.11 -11.59
C TYR A 231 -0.34 3.89 -11.09
N ASP A 232 -0.56 5.13 -10.67
CA ASP A 232 0.42 5.93 -9.94
C ASP A 232 0.31 5.62 -8.44
N VAL A 233 1.31 4.95 -7.87
CA VAL A 233 1.22 4.42 -6.51
C VAL A 233 2.11 5.21 -5.55
N LEU A 234 1.50 5.73 -4.49
CA LEU A 234 2.19 6.32 -3.35
C LEU A 234 2.13 5.35 -2.16
N ARG A 235 3.29 4.84 -1.75
CA ARG A 235 3.47 4.00 -0.57
C ARG A 235 3.68 4.88 0.64
N LEU A 236 2.77 4.88 1.59
CA LEU A 236 2.88 5.65 2.82
C LEU A 236 3.20 4.78 4.02
N ASN A 237 4.10 5.28 4.87
CA ASN A 237 4.43 4.76 6.18
C ASN A 237 3.98 5.79 7.22
N HIS A 238 2.83 5.55 7.84
CA HIS A 238 2.26 6.43 8.85
C HIS A 238 2.86 6.09 10.22
N LEU A 239 4.09 6.53 10.46
CA LEU A 239 4.80 6.24 11.72
C LEU A 239 4.12 6.89 12.92
N GLY A 240 4.05 6.16 14.03
CA GLY A 240 3.71 6.73 15.32
C GLY A 240 4.92 7.48 15.91
N ASP A 241 5.22 8.64 15.36
CA ASP A 241 6.39 9.45 15.68
C ASP A 241 6.05 10.70 16.52
N TRP A 242 4.82 10.80 17.02
CA TRP A 242 4.34 11.93 17.80
C TRP A 242 3.54 11.47 19.04
N GLY A 243 3.39 12.37 20.01
CA GLY A 243 2.54 12.10 21.17
C GLY A 243 3.28 12.15 22.52
N THR A 244 2.54 11.90 23.60
CA THR A 244 3.01 12.03 25.00
C THR A 244 4.17 11.11 25.34
N GLN A 245 4.32 9.99 24.66
CA GLN A 245 5.45 9.07 24.85
C GLN A 245 6.82 9.74 24.60
N PHE A 246 6.88 10.72 23.69
CA PHE A 246 8.14 11.42 23.40
C PHE A 246 8.60 12.31 24.56
N GLY A 247 7.68 12.83 25.37
CA GLY A 247 8.07 13.57 26.57
C GLY A 247 8.89 12.75 27.54
N MET A 248 8.49 11.50 27.83
CA MET A 248 9.25 10.63 28.71
C MET A 248 10.59 10.17 28.07
N LEU A 249 10.61 9.93 26.75
CA LEU A 249 11.82 9.56 26.04
C LEU A 249 12.84 10.70 26.02
N ILE A 250 12.39 11.94 25.77
CA ILE A 250 13.23 13.13 25.77
C ILE A 250 13.76 13.40 27.18
N ALA A 251 12.90 13.35 28.21
CA ALA A 251 13.34 13.53 29.60
C ALA A 251 14.40 12.49 30.02
N HIS A 252 14.21 11.24 29.59
CA HIS A 252 15.17 10.16 29.85
C HIS A 252 16.48 10.34 29.06
N LEU A 253 16.38 10.81 27.79
CA LEU A 253 17.54 11.13 26.97
C LEU A 253 18.41 12.21 27.61
N GLN A 254 17.77 13.27 28.10
CA GLN A 254 18.47 14.38 28.80
C GLN A 254 19.21 13.93 30.06
N ASP A 255 18.64 13.00 30.84
CA ASP A 255 19.27 12.46 32.01
C ASP A 255 20.46 11.54 31.70
N LYS A 256 20.31 10.68 30.70
CA LYS A 256 21.28 9.65 30.37
C LYS A 256 22.42 10.16 29.49
N PHE A 257 22.14 11.17 28.67
CA PHE A 257 23.06 11.78 27.71
C PHE A 257 22.93 13.31 27.73
N PRO A 258 23.42 14.00 28.76
CA PRO A 258 23.27 15.45 28.92
C PRO A 258 23.85 16.27 27.76
N ASP A 259 24.83 15.70 27.06
CA ASP A 259 25.55 16.29 25.93
C ASP A 259 24.95 15.93 24.53
N TYR A 260 23.71 15.38 24.49
CA TYR A 260 23.07 14.90 23.26
C TYR A 260 22.98 15.95 22.15
N LEU A 261 23.04 17.23 22.49
CA LEU A 261 23.02 18.32 21.49
C LEU A 261 24.30 18.40 20.66
N THR A 262 25.43 17.99 21.24
CA THR A 262 26.78 18.07 20.64
C THR A 262 27.35 16.71 20.27
N VAL A 263 27.00 15.66 21.02
CA VAL A 263 27.48 14.29 20.82
C VAL A 263 26.26 13.38 20.54
N SER A 264 26.29 12.66 19.42
CA SER A 264 25.22 11.71 19.10
C SER A 264 25.19 10.58 20.14
N PRO A 265 24.08 10.40 20.88
CA PRO A 265 24.00 9.41 21.92
C PRO A 265 24.08 7.98 21.37
N PRO A 266 24.86 7.09 21.95
CA PRO A 266 24.96 5.70 21.55
C PRO A 266 23.75 4.89 22.05
N ILE A 267 22.56 5.13 21.53
CA ILE A 267 21.37 4.36 21.90
C ILE A 267 21.43 3.03 21.15
N GLY A 268 21.97 2.00 21.78
CA GLY A 268 22.16 0.67 21.18
C GLY A 268 20.86 -0.16 21.17
N ASP A 269 20.07 -0.06 22.26
CA ASP A 269 18.79 -0.77 22.41
C ASP A 269 17.69 0.23 22.77
N LEU A 270 16.94 0.64 21.77
CA LEU A 270 15.88 1.63 21.94
C LEU A 270 14.67 1.07 22.70
N GLN A 271 14.43 -0.24 22.64
CA GLN A 271 13.35 -0.86 23.39
C GLN A 271 13.66 -0.92 24.89
N ALA A 272 14.90 -1.26 25.27
CA ALA A 272 15.32 -1.18 26.66
C ALA A 272 15.25 0.26 27.17
N PHE A 273 15.67 1.23 26.36
CA PHE A 273 15.57 2.66 26.65
C PHE A 273 14.09 3.08 26.85
N TYR A 274 13.17 2.63 26.00
CA TYR A 274 11.74 2.88 26.15
C TYR A 274 11.19 2.25 27.43
N LYS A 275 11.50 0.99 27.72
CA LYS A 275 11.03 0.28 28.93
C LYS A 275 11.51 0.98 30.19
N GLU A 276 12.76 1.41 30.22
CA GLU A 276 13.34 2.15 31.35
C GLU A 276 12.67 3.52 31.55
N SER A 277 12.49 4.29 30.47
CA SER A 277 11.79 5.58 30.52
C SER A 277 10.34 5.44 30.98
N LYS A 278 9.66 4.39 30.51
CA LYS A 278 8.27 4.09 30.89
C LYS A 278 8.17 3.70 32.37
N ARG A 279 9.06 2.85 32.87
CA ARG A 279 9.14 2.49 34.31
C ARG A 279 9.28 3.75 35.17
N ARG A 280 10.22 4.64 34.81
CA ARG A 280 10.43 5.92 35.53
C ARG A 280 9.18 6.81 35.47
N PHE A 281 8.55 6.90 34.32
CA PHE A 281 7.30 7.68 34.14
C PHE A 281 6.18 7.16 35.05
N ASP A 282 6.09 5.84 35.25
CA ASP A 282 5.04 5.22 36.05
C ASP A 282 5.35 5.28 37.57
N THR A 283 6.64 5.41 37.98
CA THR A 283 7.05 5.29 39.40
C THR A 283 7.63 6.57 40.01
N GLU A 284 8.09 7.54 39.19
CA GLU A 284 8.78 8.75 39.66
C GLU A 284 7.93 9.99 39.30
N GLU A 285 7.25 10.58 40.28
CA GLU A 285 6.31 11.70 40.05
C GLU A 285 7.00 12.95 39.47
N GLU A 286 8.23 13.27 39.93
CA GLU A 286 9.00 14.40 39.39
C GLU A 286 9.43 14.17 37.93
N PHE A 287 9.83 12.93 37.60
CA PHE A 287 10.12 12.57 36.20
C PHE A 287 8.90 12.70 35.33
N LYS A 288 7.74 12.28 35.81
CA LYS A 288 6.45 12.35 35.11
C LYS A 288 6.06 13.79 34.82
N LYS A 289 6.17 14.70 35.77
CA LYS A 289 5.94 16.14 35.58
C LYS A 289 6.85 16.71 34.50
N ARG A 290 8.16 16.39 34.59
CA ARG A 290 9.13 16.84 33.59
C ARG A 290 8.84 16.26 32.20
N ALA A 291 8.43 15.00 32.12
CA ALA A 291 8.02 14.40 30.86
C ALA A 291 6.86 15.15 30.19
N TYR A 292 5.84 15.56 30.95
CA TYR A 292 4.77 16.41 30.42
C TYR A 292 5.28 17.78 29.95
N GLN A 293 6.21 18.41 30.67
CA GLN A 293 6.84 19.65 30.21
C GLN A 293 7.61 19.45 28.90
N CYS A 294 8.33 18.33 28.76
CA CYS A 294 9.03 18.00 27.51
C CYS A 294 8.05 17.84 26.33
N VAL A 295 6.84 17.29 26.55
CA VAL A 295 5.80 17.23 25.50
C VAL A 295 5.42 18.63 25.04
N VAL A 296 5.15 19.53 25.97
CA VAL A 296 4.76 20.92 25.66
C VAL A 296 5.87 21.64 24.88
N LEU A 297 7.13 21.48 25.29
CA LEU A 297 8.28 22.10 24.63
C LEU A 297 8.53 21.48 23.24
N LEU A 298 8.30 20.20 23.06
CA LEU A 298 8.36 19.54 21.76
C LEU A 298 7.25 20.08 20.84
N GLN A 299 6.02 20.18 21.35
CA GLN A 299 4.88 20.68 20.57
C GLN A 299 5.03 22.16 20.19
N SER A 300 5.68 22.96 21.04
CA SER A 300 6.05 24.35 20.74
C SER A 300 7.27 24.49 19.82
N LYS A 301 7.78 23.37 19.31
CA LYS A 301 8.92 23.31 18.37
C LYS A 301 10.21 23.93 18.91
N THR A 302 10.44 23.82 20.23
CA THR A 302 11.69 24.28 20.86
C THR A 302 12.88 23.50 20.27
N PRO A 303 13.95 24.17 19.77
CA PRO A 303 15.01 23.54 18.97
C PRO A 303 15.67 22.32 19.63
N ASP A 304 16.02 22.41 20.91
CA ASP A 304 16.68 21.32 21.64
C ASP A 304 15.79 20.09 21.77
N PHE A 305 14.48 20.28 21.91
CA PHE A 305 13.50 19.19 22.01
C PHE A 305 13.21 18.56 20.65
N ILE A 306 13.18 19.35 19.58
CA ILE A 306 13.13 18.82 18.21
C ILE A 306 14.37 17.99 17.93
N LYS A 307 15.57 18.48 18.32
CA LYS A 307 16.81 17.73 18.13
C LYS A 307 16.80 16.39 18.88
N ALA A 308 16.31 16.38 20.11
CA ALA A 308 16.16 15.16 20.90
C ALA A 308 15.18 14.17 20.22
N TRP A 309 14.04 14.68 19.75
CA TRP A 309 13.04 13.90 19.02
C TRP A 309 13.62 13.30 17.73
N GLU A 310 14.32 14.09 16.92
CA GLU A 310 14.99 13.62 15.70
C GLU A 310 15.96 12.47 15.98
N LEU A 311 16.80 12.60 17.01
CA LEU A 311 17.77 11.57 17.40
C LEU A 311 17.09 10.25 17.79
N ILE A 312 16.00 10.31 18.56
CA ILE A 312 15.21 9.12 18.94
C ILE A 312 14.56 8.49 17.70
N CYS A 313 13.96 9.31 16.83
CA CYS A 313 13.33 8.84 15.59
C CYS A 313 14.34 8.18 14.65
N ASP A 314 15.53 8.75 14.50
CA ASP A 314 16.57 8.24 13.59
C ASP A 314 17.09 6.85 14.01
N VAL A 315 17.15 6.56 15.31
CA VAL A 315 17.49 5.20 15.78
C VAL A 315 16.43 4.20 15.31
N SER A 316 15.15 4.51 15.51
CA SER A 316 14.05 3.64 15.05
C SER A 316 14.02 3.48 13.52
N ARG A 317 14.20 4.57 12.78
CA ARG A 317 14.22 4.56 11.31
C ARG A 317 15.31 3.64 10.76
N LYS A 318 16.49 3.64 11.38
CA LYS A 318 17.59 2.74 10.99
C LYS A 318 17.23 1.28 11.20
N GLU A 319 16.57 0.95 12.31
CA GLU A 319 16.14 -0.43 12.57
C GLU A 319 15.00 -0.86 11.62
N PHE A 320 14.02 0.00 11.38
CA PHE A 320 12.96 -0.28 10.42
C PHE A 320 13.50 -0.45 8.99
N GLN A 321 14.48 0.38 8.61
CA GLN A 321 15.10 0.31 7.29
C GLN A 321 15.85 -1.02 7.06
N LYS A 322 16.45 -1.61 8.09
CA LYS A 322 17.04 -2.96 7.97
C LYS A 322 15.98 -3.98 7.54
N ILE A 323 14.81 -3.95 8.20
CA ILE A 323 13.70 -4.86 7.88
C ILE A 323 13.16 -4.60 6.46
N TYR A 324 12.97 -3.32 6.10
CA TYR A 324 12.51 -2.95 4.76
C TYR A 324 13.48 -3.39 3.67
N ASN A 325 14.79 -3.26 3.91
CA ASN A 325 15.82 -3.74 2.99
C ASN A 325 15.77 -5.27 2.83
N CYS A 326 15.61 -6.03 3.93
CA CYS A 326 15.46 -7.50 3.89
C CYS A 326 14.24 -7.93 3.06
N LEU A 327 13.13 -7.19 3.19
CA LEU A 327 11.87 -7.50 2.52
C LEU A 327 11.73 -6.81 1.16
N ASP A 328 12.72 -6.06 0.68
CA ASP A 328 12.67 -5.29 -0.58
C ASP A 328 11.44 -4.37 -0.62
N ILE A 329 11.29 -3.55 0.43
CA ILE A 329 10.19 -2.62 0.64
C ILE A 329 10.69 -1.18 0.51
N THR A 330 9.94 -0.36 -0.21
CA THR A 330 10.18 1.08 -0.31
C THR A 330 8.97 1.84 0.20
N LEU A 331 9.19 2.81 1.10
CA LEU A 331 8.11 3.57 1.72
C LEU A 331 8.46 5.07 1.74
N THR A 332 7.43 5.89 1.62
CA THR A 332 7.50 7.33 1.88
C THR A 332 6.99 7.58 3.30
N GLU A 333 7.85 8.09 4.15
CA GLU A 333 7.49 8.41 5.53
C GLU A 333 6.57 9.63 5.59
N ARG A 334 5.44 9.47 6.26
CA ARG A 334 4.48 10.51 6.64
C ARG A 334 3.91 10.16 8.01
N GLY A 335 4.69 10.40 9.08
CA GLY A 335 4.29 10.10 10.45
C GLY A 335 3.21 11.03 10.99
N GLU A 336 2.75 10.77 12.20
CA GLU A 336 1.76 11.61 12.90
C GLU A 336 2.25 13.06 13.03
N SER A 337 3.57 13.26 13.21
CA SER A 337 4.20 14.59 13.27
C SER A 337 3.97 15.43 12.01
N PHE A 338 3.91 14.79 10.83
CA PHE A 338 3.64 15.47 9.57
C PHE A 338 2.25 16.11 9.53
N TYR A 339 1.27 15.49 10.17
CA TYR A 339 -0.13 15.95 10.17
C TYR A 339 -0.44 16.88 11.36
N HIS A 340 0.47 17.05 12.32
CA HIS A 340 0.22 17.77 13.56
C HIS A 340 -0.31 19.19 13.34
N ASP A 341 0.34 19.97 12.50
CA ASP A 341 -0.07 21.37 12.23
C ASP A 341 -1.43 21.46 11.53
N MET A 342 -1.84 20.42 10.80
CA MET A 342 -3.11 20.36 10.08
C MET A 342 -4.29 20.08 11.01
N MET A 343 -4.06 19.50 12.20
CA MET A 343 -5.14 19.10 13.11
C MET A 343 -5.99 20.28 13.58
N LYS A 344 -5.38 21.44 13.75
CA LYS A 344 -6.11 22.68 14.08
C LYS A 344 -7.14 23.04 13.03
N ASP A 345 -6.78 22.92 11.76
CA ASP A 345 -7.66 23.25 10.64
C ASP A 345 -8.78 22.22 10.49
N ILE A 346 -8.52 20.97 10.85
CA ILE A 346 -9.56 19.93 10.91
C ILE A 346 -10.62 20.28 11.93
N VAL A 347 -10.21 20.58 13.17
CA VAL A 347 -11.17 20.94 14.24
C VAL A 347 -11.98 22.15 13.83
N LYS A 348 -11.33 23.20 13.31
CA LYS A 348 -12.00 24.40 12.85
C LYS A 348 -13.02 24.12 11.74
N GLU A 349 -12.68 23.31 10.75
CA GLU A 349 -13.60 22.98 9.65
C GLU A 349 -14.85 22.25 10.14
N PHE A 350 -14.71 21.32 11.11
CA PHE A 350 -15.85 20.65 11.71
C PHE A 350 -16.71 21.60 12.54
N GLU A 351 -16.08 22.58 13.24
CA GLU A 351 -16.80 23.63 13.98
C GLU A 351 -17.57 24.56 13.03
N ASP A 352 -16.91 25.07 12.00
CA ASP A 352 -17.50 26.01 11.03
C ASP A 352 -18.71 25.40 10.30
N LYS A 353 -18.72 24.07 10.13
CA LYS A 353 -19.84 23.31 9.54
C LYS A 353 -20.88 22.84 10.55
N GLY A 354 -20.70 23.14 11.84
CA GLY A 354 -21.68 22.82 12.89
C GLY A 354 -21.77 21.34 13.29
N PHE A 355 -20.73 20.54 13.02
CA PHE A 355 -20.71 19.12 13.37
C PHE A 355 -20.14 18.83 14.77
N VAL A 356 -19.58 19.84 15.44
CA VAL A 356 -18.95 19.66 16.75
C VAL A 356 -19.95 19.83 17.87
N GLN A 357 -19.90 18.91 18.84
CA GLN A 357 -20.58 19.03 20.12
C GLN A 357 -19.55 19.03 21.25
N VAL A 358 -19.87 19.73 22.35
CA VAL A 358 -19.02 19.78 23.54
C VAL A 358 -19.61 18.84 24.59
N ASP A 359 -18.81 17.88 25.06
CA ASP A 359 -19.14 16.90 26.08
C ASP A 359 -18.02 16.84 27.12
N ASP A 360 -18.29 17.21 28.36
CA ASP A 360 -17.30 17.33 29.45
C ASP A 360 -16.02 18.09 29.04
N GLY A 361 -16.18 19.21 28.32
CA GLY A 361 -15.07 20.02 27.80
C GLY A 361 -14.33 19.43 26.60
N ARG A 362 -14.68 18.23 26.16
CA ARG A 362 -14.15 17.61 24.93
C ARG A 362 -14.97 18.03 23.73
N LYS A 363 -14.32 18.19 22.57
CA LYS A 363 -15.00 18.37 21.30
C LYS A 363 -15.17 17.02 20.61
N ILE A 364 -16.41 16.64 20.39
CA ILE A 364 -16.78 15.36 19.79
C ILE A 364 -17.60 15.56 18.52
N VAL A 365 -17.53 14.59 17.62
CA VAL A 365 -18.27 14.57 16.35
C VAL A 365 -19.04 13.26 16.24
N PHE A 366 -20.37 13.35 16.19
CA PHE A 366 -21.23 12.20 15.92
C PHE A 366 -21.30 11.94 14.43
N VAL A 367 -21.00 10.71 14.06
CA VAL A 367 -21.05 10.25 12.67
C VAL A 367 -22.27 9.35 12.48
N PRO A 368 -23.19 9.65 11.55
CA PRO A 368 -24.37 8.83 11.33
C PRO A 368 -24.06 7.36 11.07
N GLY A 369 -24.75 6.46 11.79
CA GLY A 369 -24.53 5.02 11.69
C GLY A 369 -23.45 4.45 12.62
N PHE A 370 -22.75 5.29 13.39
CA PHE A 370 -21.73 4.86 14.34
C PHE A 370 -22.13 5.28 15.77
N PRO A 371 -22.14 4.33 16.73
CA PRO A 371 -22.60 4.62 18.09
C PRO A 371 -21.58 5.39 18.93
N ILE A 372 -20.29 5.33 18.57
CA ILE A 372 -19.20 5.98 19.30
C ILE A 372 -18.76 7.22 18.49
N PRO A 373 -18.83 8.44 19.08
CA PRO A 373 -18.38 9.65 18.41
C PRO A 373 -16.86 9.70 18.31
N LEU A 374 -16.36 10.42 17.32
CA LEU A 374 -14.93 10.79 17.24
C LEU A 374 -14.66 11.92 18.26
N THR A 375 -13.60 11.77 19.05
CA THR A 375 -13.13 12.84 19.94
C THR A 375 -12.03 13.62 19.24
N ILE A 376 -12.34 14.77 18.71
CA ILE A 376 -11.37 15.57 17.92
C ILE A 376 -10.52 16.53 18.78
N MET A 377 -10.94 16.81 20.03
CA MET A 377 -10.14 17.58 20.99
C MET A 377 -10.50 17.14 22.41
N LYS A 378 -9.49 16.97 23.24
CA LYS A 378 -9.65 16.68 24.66
C LYS A 378 -10.04 17.92 25.46
N SER A 379 -10.46 17.75 26.70
CA SER A 379 -10.79 18.84 27.62
C SER A 379 -9.60 19.76 27.96
N ASP A 380 -8.38 19.25 27.85
CA ASP A 380 -7.14 20.01 28.03
C ASP A 380 -6.67 20.74 26.77
N GLY A 381 -7.45 20.70 25.67
CA GLY A 381 -7.13 21.29 24.38
C GLY A 381 -6.22 20.43 23.49
N GLY A 382 -5.79 19.28 23.95
CA GLY A 382 -4.96 18.35 23.17
C GLY A 382 -5.75 17.62 22.10
N TYR A 383 -5.12 17.40 20.95
CA TYR A 383 -5.69 16.58 19.87
C TYR A 383 -5.59 15.10 20.17
N THR A 384 -6.41 14.32 19.47
CA THR A 384 -6.45 12.86 19.59
C THR A 384 -5.96 12.18 18.31
N TYR A 385 -5.84 10.87 18.35
CA TYR A 385 -5.58 10.06 17.15
C TYR A 385 -6.72 10.16 16.12
N ASP A 386 -7.98 10.40 16.56
CA ASP A 386 -9.10 10.64 15.64
C ASP A 386 -8.82 11.88 14.75
N THR A 387 -8.27 12.94 15.33
CA THR A 387 -7.95 14.19 14.62
C THR A 387 -6.77 13.99 13.67
N SER A 388 -5.76 13.25 14.09
CA SER A 388 -4.60 12.92 13.25
C SER A 388 -5.02 12.10 12.03
N ASP A 389 -5.88 11.09 12.22
CA ASP A 389 -6.37 10.26 11.13
C ASP A 389 -7.30 11.02 10.16
N LEU A 390 -8.12 11.93 10.69
CA LEU A 390 -8.91 12.85 9.85
C LEU A 390 -8.02 13.77 9.03
N ALA A 391 -6.95 14.33 9.64
CA ALA A 391 -5.98 15.17 8.93
C ALA A 391 -5.24 14.36 7.84
N ALA A 392 -4.84 13.13 8.14
CA ALA A 392 -4.21 12.24 7.18
C ALA A 392 -5.16 11.90 6.01
N LEU A 393 -6.41 11.58 6.30
CA LEU A 393 -7.42 11.30 5.26
C LEU A 393 -7.63 12.52 4.36
N LYS A 394 -7.84 13.70 4.94
CA LYS A 394 -8.04 14.95 4.18
C LYS A 394 -6.82 15.26 3.29
N HIS A 395 -5.61 15.18 3.82
CA HIS A 395 -4.39 15.41 3.07
C HIS A 395 -4.27 14.45 1.86
N ARG A 396 -4.55 13.16 2.06
CA ARG A 396 -4.50 12.15 1.00
C ARG A 396 -5.55 12.39 -0.09
N LEU A 397 -6.72 12.91 0.27
CA LEU A 397 -7.79 13.25 -0.67
C LEU A 397 -7.51 14.57 -1.41
N CYS A 398 -7.17 15.63 -0.68
CA CYS A 398 -7.13 16.99 -1.20
C CYS A 398 -5.77 17.38 -1.78
N GLU A 399 -4.67 17.06 -1.07
CA GLU A 399 -3.31 17.43 -1.48
C GLU A 399 -2.70 16.39 -2.40
N GLU A 400 -2.77 15.10 -2.01
CA GLU A 400 -2.28 14.01 -2.85
C GLU A 400 -3.23 13.71 -4.01
N LYS A 401 -4.49 14.16 -3.95
CA LYS A 401 -5.52 13.94 -4.98
C LYS A 401 -5.67 12.47 -5.33
N ALA A 402 -5.70 11.62 -4.30
CA ALA A 402 -5.81 10.19 -4.48
C ALA A 402 -7.20 9.80 -5.01
N ASP A 403 -7.24 8.98 -6.05
CA ASP A 403 -8.47 8.35 -6.56
C ASP A 403 -8.84 7.11 -5.74
N ILE A 404 -7.82 6.45 -5.16
CA ILE A 404 -7.98 5.26 -4.31
C ILE A 404 -7.06 5.39 -3.10
N ILE A 405 -7.60 5.20 -1.91
CA ILE A 405 -6.83 5.14 -0.66
C ILE A 405 -7.08 3.80 0.01
N ILE A 406 -6.02 3.09 0.36
CA ILE A 406 -6.10 1.78 1.00
C ILE A 406 -5.28 1.82 2.30
N TYR A 407 -5.95 1.51 3.41
CA TYR A 407 -5.33 1.34 4.72
C TYR A 407 -5.14 -0.16 4.99
N VAL A 408 -3.88 -0.60 5.10
CA VAL A 408 -3.55 -2.01 5.37
C VAL A 408 -3.22 -2.16 6.85
N VAL A 409 -4.25 -2.33 7.65
CA VAL A 409 -4.21 -2.34 9.12
C VAL A 409 -4.96 -3.56 9.64
N ASP A 410 -4.66 -4.00 10.87
CA ASP A 410 -5.33 -5.14 11.47
C ASP A 410 -6.86 -4.92 11.63
N SER A 411 -7.60 -6.01 11.69
CA SER A 411 -9.07 -5.97 11.74
C SER A 411 -9.62 -5.28 12.99
N GLY A 412 -8.85 -5.18 14.08
CA GLY A 412 -9.23 -4.50 15.31
C GLY A 412 -9.45 -3.00 15.12
N GLN A 413 -8.81 -2.39 14.11
CA GLN A 413 -8.97 -0.97 13.78
C GLN A 413 -10.18 -0.66 12.89
N SER A 414 -10.95 -1.69 12.49
CA SER A 414 -12.01 -1.53 11.48
C SER A 414 -13.09 -0.52 11.90
N GLY A 415 -13.55 -0.57 13.15
CA GLY A 415 -14.59 0.34 13.64
C GLY A 415 -14.14 1.81 13.58
N HIS A 416 -12.92 2.10 14.05
CA HIS A 416 -12.33 3.42 14.03
C HIS A 416 -12.20 3.96 12.60
N LEU A 417 -11.54 3.20 11.72
CA LEU A 417 -11.32 3.61 10.33
C LEU A 417 -12.63 3.86 9.57
N GLN A 418 -13.65 2.99 9.76
CA GLN A 418 -14.96 3.20 9.13
C GLN A 418 -15.62 4.50 9.60
N THR A 419 -15.47 4.85 10.89
CA THR A 419 -16.00 6.12 11.43
C THR A 419 -15.25 7.31 10.83
N VAL A 420 -13.93 7.25 10.71
CA VAL A 420 -13.10 8.28 10.06
C VAL A 420 -13.49 8.46 8.59
N PHE A 421 -13.70 7.38 7.84
CA PHE A 421 -14.12 7.45 6.44
C PHE A 421 -15.50 8.06 6.28
N ALA A 422 -16.44 7.67 7.12
CA ALA A 422 -17.80 8.23 7.12
C ALA A 422 -17.82 9.72 7.53
N ALA A 423 -16.97 10.13 8.47
CA ALA A 423 -16.80 11.54 8.82
C ALA A 423 -16.27 12.36 7.63
N GLY A 424 -15.30 11.83 6.87
CA GLY A 424 -14.80 12.46 5.66
C GLY A 424 -15.87 12.61 4.56
N GLN A 425 -16.77 11.65 4.43
CA GLN A 425 -17.94 11.74 3.53
C GLN A 425 -18.94 12.78 4.03
N MET A 426 -19.28 12.71 5.33
CA MET A 426 -20.25 13.61 5.97
C MET A 426 -19.84 15.09 5.80
N ILE A 427 -18.56 15.39 5.98
CA ILE A 427 -18.04 16.75 5.83
C ILE A 427 -17.83 17.15 4.35
N GLY A 428 -17.95 16.20 3.40
CA GLY A 428 -17.91 16.47 1.97
C GLY A 428 -16.51 16.49 1.34
N TRP A 429 -15.53 15.83 1.96
CA TRP A 429 -14.18 15.74 1.38
C TRP A 429 -14.12 14.84 0.15
N TYR A 430 -14.99 13.84 0.05
CA TYR A 430 -15.06 12.96 -1.10
C TYR A 430 -16.45 12.30 -1.27
N ASP A 431 -16.74 11.90 -2.51
CA ASP A 431 -17.88 11.06 -2.85
C ASP A 431 -17.38 9.60 -3.04
N PRO A 432 -17.91 8.61 -2.30
CA PRO A 432 -17.51 7.21 -2.43
C PRO A 432 -17.80 6.59 -3.81
N LYS A 433 -18.65 7.21 -4.62
CA LYS A 433 -18.87 6.81 -6.02
C LYS A 433 -17.72 7.21 -6.96
N VAL A 434 -16.93 8.21 -6.57
CA VAL A 434 -15.81 8.75 -7.36
C VAL A 434 -14.48 8.31 -6.80
N THR A 435 -14.26 8.49 -5.49
CA THR A 435 -13.02 8.17 -4.79
C THR A 435 -13.23 7.00 -3.85
N ARG A 436 -12.41 5.96 -4.01
CA ARG A 436 -12.49 4.77 -3.15
C ARG A 436 -11.57 4.91 -1.94
N VAL A 437 -12.14 4.89 -0.75
CA VAL A 437 -11.38 4.75 0.50
C VAL A 437 -11.72 3.40 1.12
N ALA A 438 -10.71 2.57 1.40
CA ALA A 438 -10.92 1.19 1.82
C ALA A 438 -9.96 0.76 2.92
N HIS A 439 -10.46 -0.05 3.84
CA HIS A 439 -9.67 -0.78 4.82
C HIS A 439 -9.40 -2.19 4.31
N ALA A 440 -8.13 -2.49 4.03
CA ALA A 440 -7.66 -3.82 3.72
C ALA A 440 -7.29 -4.55 5.03
N ALA A 441 -8.32 -4.88 5.81
CA ALA A 441 -8.18 -5.57 7.08
C ALA A 441 -7.47 -6.93 6.94
N PHE A 442 -6.73 -7.33 7.96
CA PHE A 442 -6.12 -8.66 8.04
C PHE A 442 -6.22 -9.26 9.45
N GLY A 443 -6.22 -10.59 9.51
CA GLY A 443 -6.24 -11.35 10.76
C GLY A 443 -4.87 -11.45 11.41
N VAL A 444 -4.78 -12.16 12.53
CA VAL A 444 -3.57 -12.31 13.34
C VAL A 444 -2.73 -13.51 12.92
N VAL A 445 -1.43 -13.40 13.14
CA VAL A 445 -0.50 -14.54 13.05
C VAL A 445 -0.49 -15.27 14.39
N LEU A 446 -0.72 -16.57 14.35
CA LEU A 446 -0.75 -17.44 15.51
C LEU A 446 0.51 -18.30 15.59
N GLY A 447 0.92 -18.66 16.78
CA GLY A 447 1.91 -19.70 17.02
C GLY A 447 1.33 -21.10 16.79
N GLU A 448 2.18 -22.13 16.88
CA GLU A 448 1.76 -23.53 16.73
C GLU A 448 0.77 -23.96 17.82
N ASP A 449 0.76 -23.29 18.96
CA ASP A 449 -0.22 -23.44 20.05
C ASP A 449 -1.57 -22.75 19.76
N LYS A 450 -1.75 -22.19 18.55
CA LYS A 450 -2.92 -21.43 18.11
C LYS A 450 -3.23 -20.19 18.95
N LYS A 451 -2.26 -19.68 19.72
CA LYS A 451 -2.33 -18.41 20.42
C LYS A 451 -1.54 -17.34 19.66
N LYS A 452 -1.70 -16.06 20.04
CA LYS A 452 -0.88 -14.98 19.45
C LYS A 452 0.59 -15.37 19.51
N PHE A 453 1.28 -15.20 18.40
CA PHE A 453 2.67 -15.62 18.25
C PHE A 453 3.57 -14.86 19.23
N LYS A 454 4.07 -15.56 20.23
CA LYS A 454 4.86 -15.03 21.34
C LYS A 454 6.12 -15.85 21.56
N THR A 455 7.13 -15.24 22.19
CA THR A 455 8.31 -15.95 22.70
C THR A 455 7.93 -16.84 23.88
N ARG A 456 8.85 -17.73 24.29
CA ARG A 456 8.65 -18.56 25.50
C ARG A 456 8.50 -17.72 26.79
N SER A 457 9.08 -16.51 26.84
CA SER A 457 8.91 -15.55 27.93
C SER A 457 7.56 -14.82 27.90
N GLY A 458 6.74 -15.01 26.87
CA GLY A 458 5.44 -14.35 26.71
C GLY A 458 5.50 -13.01 25.97
N ASP A 459 6.68 -12.54 25.57
CA ASP A 459 6.86 -11.33 24.78
C ASP A 459 6.46 -11.53 23.33
N THR A 460 6.14 -10.45 22.62
CA THR A 460 5.89 -10.50 21.19
C THR A 460 7.18 -10.80 20.43
N VAL A 461 7.13 -11.73 19.46
CA VAL A 461 8.31 -12.06 18.64
C VAL A 461 8.72 -10.86 17.78
N ARG A 462 9.98 -10.46 17.89
CA ARG A 462 10.53 -9.40 17.06
C ARG A 462 10.58 -9.85 15.60
N LEU A 463 10.25 -8.94 14.71
CA LEU A 463 10.23 -9.27 13.28
C LEU A 463 11.63 -9.60 12.75
N ILE A 464 12.66 -8.90 13.23
CA ILE A 464 14.03 -9.17 12.82
C ILE A 464 14.49 -10.57 13.20
N ASP A 465 14.18 -11.04 14.43
CA ASP A 465 14.54 -12.39 14.90
C ASP A 465 13.87 -13.47 14.05
N LEU A 466 12.62 -13.21 13.64
CA LEU A 466 11.90 -14.12 12.76
C LEU A 466 12.55 -14.21 11.37
N LEU A 467 12.99 -13.09 10.81
CA LEU A 467 13.68 -13.05 9.52
C LEU A 467 15.05 -13.74 9.59
N GLU A 468 15.80 -13.53 10.67
CA GLU A 468 17.09 -14.19 10.90
C GLU A 468 16.96 -15.70 11.10
N GLU A 469 15.96 -16.14 11.85
CA GLU A 469 15.67 -17.58 12.00
C GLU A 469 15.27 -18.20 10.64
N GLY A 470 14.52 -17.47 9.83
CA GLY A 470 14.20 -17.88 8.45
C GLY A 470 15.46 -18.06 7.59
N LEU A 471 16.41 -17.14 7.65
CA LEU A 471 17.69 -17.25 6.95
C LEU A 471 18.49 -18.46 7.43
N LYS A 472 18.58 -18.68 8.75
CA LYS A 472 19.29 -19.81 9.33
C LYS A 472 18.71 -21.14 8.82
N ARG A 473 17.39 -21.33 8.93
CA ARG A 473 16.72 -22.56 8.50
C ARG A 473 16.80 -22.78 6.99
N ALA A 474 16.76 -21.71 6.19
CA ALA A 474 16.97 -21.82 4.75
C ALA A 474 18.39 -22.29 4.42
N MET A 475 19.42 -21.82 5.15
CA MET A 475 20.80 -22.28 4.99
C MET A 475 20.93 -23.75 5.37
N ASP A 476 20.35 -24.17 6.50
CA ASP A 476 20.37 -25.57 6.93
C ASP A 476 19.75 -26.49 5.84
N LYS A 477 18.59 -26.11 5.28
CA LYS A 477 17.95 -26.83 4.17
C LYS A 477 18.81 -26.89 2.91
N LEU A 478 19.55 -25.83 2.58
CA LEU A 478 20.47 -25.81 1.44
C LEU A 478 21.66 -26.75 1.66
N LYS A 479 22.19 -26.79 2.87
CA LYS A 479 23.27 -27.72 3.26
C LYS A 479 22.83 -29.16 3.29
N ASP A 480 21.64 -29.46 3.83
CA ASP A 480 21.05 -30.80 3.82
C ASP A 480 20.92 -31.37 2.39
N LYS A 481 20.77 -30.47 1.41
CA LYS A 481 20.75 -30.81 -0.04
C LYS A 481 22.11 -30.68 -0.72
N GLU A 482 23.19 -30.56 0.04
CA GLU A 482 24.56 -30.43 -0.43
C GLU A 482 24.80 -29.29 -1.43
N ARG A 483 24.00 -28.23 -1.37
CA ARG A 483 24.11 -27.09 -2.28
C ARG A 483 25.36 -26.25 -2.02
N ASP A 484 25.86 -26.26 -0.80
CA ASP A 484 27.13 -25.64 -0.39
C ASP A 484 28.35 -26.28 -1.07
N LYS A 485 28.24 -27.51 -1.59
CA LYS A 485 29.29 -28.16 -2.37
C LYS A 485 29.30 -27.79 -3.85
N VAL A 486 28.21 -27.19 -4.36
CA VAL A 486 27.99 -26.90 -5.79
C VAL A 486 27.98 -25.42 -6.09
N LEU A 487 27.44 -24.60 -5.17
CA LEU A 487 27.30 -23.16 -5.34
C LEU A 487 28.50 -22.43 -4.75
N THR A 488 28.87 -21.30 -5.35
CA THR A 488 29.82 -20.34 -4.74
C THR A 488 29.20 -19.75 -3.47
N ALA A 489 30.03 -19.16 -2.63
CA ALA A 489 29.59 -18.52 -1.39
C ALA A 489 28.55 -17.40 -1.64
N GLU A 490 28.73 -16.64 -2.74
CA GLU A 490 27.81 -15.57 -3.14
C GLU A 490 26.47 -16.14 -3.64
N GLU A 491 26.50 -17.16 -4.49
CA GLU A 491 25.29 -17.85 -4.99
C GLU A 491 24.53 -18.53 -3.86
N LEU A 492 25.24 -19.17 -2.93
CA LEU A 492 24.63 -19.80 -1.75
C LEU A 492 23.92 -18.78 -0.85
N LYS A 493 24.54 -17.61 -0.63
CA LYS A 493 23.93 -16.51 0.13
C LYS A 493 22.73 -15.92 -0.59
N ALA A 494 22.79 -15.72 -1.91
CA ALA A 494 21.68 -15.26 -2.71
C ALA A 494 20.49 -16.25 -2.68
N ALA A 495 20.78 -17.54 -2.83
CA ALA A 495 19.77 -18.60 -2.71
C ALA A 495 19.15 -18.65 -1.31
N GLN A 496 19.95 -18.58 -0.26
CA GLN A 496 19.49 -18.52 1.14
C GLN A 496 18.49 -17.37 1.33
N THR A 497 18.86 -16.16 0.90
CA THR A 497 18.04 -14.96 1.05
C THR A 497 16.73 -15.07 0.28
N SER A 498 16.80 -15.51 -0.98
CA SER A 498 15.63 -15.66 -1.86
C SER A 498 14.65 -16.70 -1.31
N VAL A 499 15.15 -17.84 -0.84
CA VAL A 499 14.33 -18.90 -0.27
C VAL A 499 13.71 -18.44 1.05
N ALA A 500 14.51 -17.91 1.98
CA ALA A 500 14.03 -17.49 3.30
C ALA A 500 12.92 -16.45 3.19
N PHE A 501 13.20 -15.33 2.55
CA PHE A 501 12.23 -14.21 2.48
C PHE A 501 11.10 -14.50 1.50
N GLY A 502 11.37 -15.23 0.41
CA GLY A 502 10.33 -15.69 -0.49
C GLY A 502 9.31 -16.60 0.21
N CYS A 503 9.78 -17.55 1.03
CA CYS A 503 8.91 -18.44 1.79
C CYS A 503 8.09 -17.71 2.84
N ILE A 504 8.67 -16.75 3.59
CA ILE A 504 7.95 -15.94 4.57
C ILE A 504 6.87 -15.10 3.89
N LYS A 505 7.20 -14.39 2.81
CA LYS A 505 6.24 -13.58 2.04
C LYS A 505 5.09 -14.43 1.47
N TYR A 506 5.45 -15.54 0.83
CA TYR A 506 4.46 -16.39 0.19
C TYR A 506 3.56 -17.10 1.19
N ALA A 507 4.08 -17.51 2.34
CA ALA A 507 3.28 -18.11 3.39
C ALA A 507 2.16 -17.18 3.88
N ASP A 508 2.43 -15.89 4.03
CA ASP A 508 1.40 -14.91 4.36
C ASP A 508 0.40 -14.72 3.21
N LEU A 509 0.90 -14.43 2.00
CA LEU A 509 0.08 -14.11 0.84
C LEU A 509 -0.76 -15.28 0.31
N SER A 510 -0.39 -16.53 0.61
CA SER A 510 -1.14 -17.72 0.23
C SER A 510 -2.41 -17.94 1.04
N HIS A 511 -2.55 -17.26 2.18
CA HIS A 511 -3.75 -17.32 3.02
C HIS A 511 -4.75 -16.21 2.67
N ASN A 512 -6.03 -16.48 2.95
CA ASN A 512 -7.00 -15.37 2.93
C ASN A 512 -6.61 -14.36 4.01
N ARG A 513 -6.38 -13.11 3.61
CA ARG A 513 -5.90 -12.06 4.53
C ARG A 513 -6.81 -11.83 5.74
N LEU A 514 -8.12 -12.05 5.61
CA LEU A 514 -9.07 -11.87 6.70
C LEU A 514 -8.98 -12.96 7.78
N ASN A 515 -8.38 -14.10 7.45
CA ASN A 515 -8.26 -15.21 8.39
C ASN A 515 -6.95 -15.10 9.19
N ASP A 516 -7.03 -15.58 10.43
CA ASP A 516 -5.84 -15.89 11.20
C ASP A 516 -5.15 -17.12 10.61
N TYR A 517 -3.82 -17.18 10.69
CA TYR A 517 -3.08 -18.37 10.27
C TYR A 517 -1.98 -18.73 11.25
N VAL A 518 -1.64 -20.01 11.29
CA VAL A 518 -0.55 -20.55 12.13
C VAL A 518 0.77 -20.46 11.37
N PHE A 519 1.71 -19.71 11.93
CA PHE A 519 3.06 -19.61 11.40
C PHE A 519 3.88 -20.87 11.72
N SER A 520 4.46 -21.49 10.71
CA SER A 520 5.34 -22.67 10.86
C SER A 520 6.45 -22.63 9.82
N PHE A 521 7.70 -22.54 10.27
CA PHE A 521 8.86 -22.57 9.39
C PHE A 521 8.96 -23.88 8.60
N ASP A 522 8.63 -25.01 9.21
CA ASP A 522 8.74 -26.32 8.57
C ASP A 522 7.79 -26.44 7.36
N LYS A 523 6.57 -25.92 7.51
CA LYS A 523 5.58 -25.91 6.42
C LYS A 523 5.95 -24.95 5.30
N MET A 524 6.44 -23.75 5.60
CA MET A 524 6.74 -22.75 4.57
C MET A 524 8.03 -23.00 3.83
N LEU A 525 8.99 -23.71 4.44
CA LEU A 525 10.25 -24.11 3.83
C LEU A 525 10.20 -25.52 3.19
N ASP A 526 9.03 -26.16 3.14
CA ASP A 526 8.84 -27.42 2.41
C ASP A 526 9.01 -27.16 0.90
N ASP A 527 9.76 -28.02 0.25
CA ASP A 527 9.99 -27.98 -1.20
C ASP A 527 8.89 -28.68 -2.01
N ARG A 528 7.86 -29.19 -1.34
CA ARG A 528 6.68 -29.83 -1.93
C ARG A 528 5.42 -29.03 -1.64
N GLY A 529 4.46 -29.13 -2.54
CA GLY A 529 3.18 -28.44 -2.39
C GLY A 529 3.21 -26.95 -2.77
N ASN A 530 2.30 -26.17 -2.19
CA ASN A 530 2.12 -24.76 -2.51
C ASN A 530 3.03 -23.88 -1.63
N THR A 531 4.34 -23.84 -1.95
CA THR A 531 5.37 -23.08 -1.25
C THR A 531 6.20 -22.24 -2.21
N ALA A 532 6.84 -21.18 -1.71
CA ALA A 532 7.74 -20.37 -2.53
C ALA A 532 8.93 -21.17 -3.05
N ALA A 533 9.47 -22.11 -2.27
CA ALA A 533 10.55 -22.98 -2.69
C ALA A 533 10.14 -23.80 -3.92
N TYR A 534 8.95 -24.37 -3.93
CA TYR A 534 8.41 -25.08 -5.09
C TYR A 534 8.18 -24.16 -6.30
N LEU A 535 7.65 -22.97 -6.09
CA LEU A 535 7.43 -22.00 -7.18
C LEU A 535 8.75 -21.52 -7.80
N LEU A 536 9.78 -21.25 -6.99
CA LEU A 536 11.12 -20.91 -7.47
C LEU A 536 11.72 -22.07 -8.29
N TYR A 537 11.55 -23.31 -7.82
CA TYR A 537 11.97 -24.50 -8.56
C TYR A 537 11.24 -24.63 -9.90
N ALA A 538 9.92 -24.44 -9.91
CA ALA A 538 9.13 -24.48 -11.14
C ALA A 538 9.56 -23.38 -12.12
N PHE A 539 9.81 -22.15 -11.63
CA PHE A 539 10.32 -21.05 -12.44
C PHE A 539 11.69 -21.38 -13.06
N THR A 540 12.61 -21.92 -12.26
CA THR A 540 13.95 -22.31 -12.74
C THR A 540 13.86 -23.37 -13.84
N ARG A 541 12.97 -24.36 -13.69
CA ARG A 541 12.74 -25.38 -14.74
C ARG A 541 12.22 -24.75 -16.04
N ILE A 542 11.25 -23.84 -15.95
CA ILE A 542 10.71 -23.15 -17.13
C ILE A 542 11.81 -22.30 -17.79
N SER A 543 12.62 -21.58 -16.99
CA SER A 543 13.71 -20.76 -17.50
C SER A 543 14.79 -21.57 -18.19
N ALA A 544 15.09 -22.78 -17.70
CA ALA A 544 16.07 -23.68 -18.32
C ALA A 544 15.65 -24.18 -19.71
N PHE A 545 14.35 -24.14 -20.06
CA PHE A 545 13.90 -24.44 -21.43
C PHE A 545 14.07 -23.25 -22.40
N ARG A 546 14.34 -22.05 -21.88
CA ARG A 546 14.50 -20.83 -22.67
C ARG A 546 15.95 -20.51 -23.04
N GLY A 547 16.90 -21.04 -22.27
CA GLY A 547 18.33 -20.89 -22.48
C GLY A 547 18.92 -21.98 -23.30
#